data_ab5186d8b30dd1dd1d8528e7609d8763
#
_entry.id   ab5186d8b30dd1dd1d8528e7609d8763
#
_cell.length_a   1.000
_cell.length_b   1.000
_cell.length_c   1.000
_cell.angle_alpha   90.00
_cell.angle_beta   90.00
_cell.angle_gamma   90.00
#
_symmetry.space_group_name_H-M   'P 1'
#
loop_
_entity.id
_entity.type
_entity.pdbx_description
1 polymer ?
#
loop_
_entity_poly.entity_id
_entity_poly.type
_entity_poly.pdbx_seq_one_letter_code
_entity_poly.pdbx_strand_id
1 'polypeptide(L)'
;MEDAGLLAATDRSEADRDIRDLDAAGWLEARPVRYRPHLLDRIVVPLVAEARWREAFGFAPPSDQEARLIREFPWCAELTFVRDARVSLPFEDLRRLHDFFASDGPARRLVPIKERSLQIFGDEKRLDLIEATTLFREGRLTLEQLRCFVVAEPLGWRRGPQGNGPVLVLENAATWDSFCRWNERTCRFSALVYGGGNRFADSVGFLAEIFREIGGARSVRYFGDLDVAGLRIPLRASVRAARTGLPGAVAYHACYRWLLRTAADRSVSTDSEEAVRRDECDWFGENADAAWAVLSRGHRLAQEHLNTEVLADCDPATFPLEGSDLF
;
A
#
# COMPACT_ATOMS: atom_id res chain seq x y z
N MET A 1 7.49 9.93 -7.77
CA MET A 1 8.82 9.32 -7.57
C MET A 1 8.81 8.20 -6.54
N GLU A 2 7.71 8.01 -5.82
CA GLU A 2 7.55 6.90 -4.87
C GLU A 2 7.34 5.52 -5.51
N ASP A 3 7.10 5.46 -6.83
CA ASP A 3 6.68 4.23 -7.52
C ASP A 3 7.79 3.51 -8.33
N ALA A 4 9.01 4.00 -8.32
CA ALA A 4 10.08 3.41 -9.12
C ALA A 4 10.92 2.39 -8.32
N GLY A 5 10.36 1.25 -7.97
CA GLY A 5 11.14 0.12 -7.43
C GLY A 5 11.54 0.22 -5.94
N LEU A 6 11.66 1.43 -5.36
CA LEU A 6 11.91 1.65 -3.93
C LEU A 6 10.76 1.17 -3.04
N LEU A 7 9.56 1.05 -3.58
CA LEU A 7 8.39 0.53 -2.87
C LEU A 7 8.35 -0.99 -2.76
N ALA A 8 9.21 -1.69 -3.48
CA ALA A 8 9.34 -3.15 -3.38
C ALA A 8 10.35 -3.60 -2.31
N ALA A 9 11.14 -2.68 -1.75
CA ALA A 9 12.07 -3.01 -0.67
C ALA A 9 11.28 -3.31 0.60
N THR A 10 11.32 -4.56 1.01
CA THR A 10 10.66 -5.06 2.22
C THR A 10 11.42 -4.73 3.51
N ASP A 11 12.65 -4.26 3.38
CA ASP A 11 13.56 -3.91 4.47
C ASP A 11 14.19 -2.53 4.22
N ARG A 12 14.20 -1.69 5.25
CA ARG A 12 14.83 -0.36 5.23
C ARG A 12 16.30 -0.44 4.87
N SER A 13 17.01 -1.47 5.33
CA SER A 13 18.42 -1.69 5.01
C SER A 13 18.66 -1.97 3.52
N GLU A 14 17.69 -2.60 2.86
CA GLU A 14 17.70 -2.84 1.43
C GLU A 14 17.43 -1.55 0.66
N ALA A 15 16.42 -0.77 1.06
CA ALA A 15 16.12 0.53 0.46
C ALA A 15 17.28 1.52 0.61
N ASP A 16 17.93 1.57 1.77
CA ASP A 16 19.09 2.41 2.02
C ASP A 16 20.31 1.98 1.19
N ARG A 17 20.47 0.69 0.94
CA ARG A 17 21.49 0.14 0.05
C ARG A 17 21.21 0.54 -1.40
N ASP A 18 20.00 0.33 -1.87
CA ASP A 18 19.57 0.68 -3.22
C ASP A 18 19.74 2.18 -3.50
N ILE A 19 19.38 3.02 -2.53
CA ILE A 19 19.61 4.48 -2.64
C ILE A 19 21.10 4.82 -2.76
N ARG A 20 21.97 4.19 -1.96
CA ARG A 20 23.41 4.41 -2.04
C ARG A 20 24.01 3.91 -3.34
N ASP A 21 23.54 2.77 -3.83
CA ASP A 21 23.98 2.21 -5.11
C ASP A 21 23.56 3.11 -6.27
N LEU A 22 22.35 3.65 -6.24
CA LEU A 22 21.85 4.62 -7.21
C LEU A 22 22.59 5.96 -7.13
N ASP A 23 22.95 6.43 -5.92
CA ASP A 23 23.76 7.63 -5.73
C ASP A 23 25.19 7.44 -6.27
N ALA A 24 25.82 6.31 -5.93
CA ALA A 24 27.16 5.96 -6.42
C ALA A 24 27.19 5.79 -7.95
N ALA A 25 26.11 5.30 -8.54
CA ALA A 25 25.95 5.18 -9.99
C ALA A 25 25.54 6.50 -10.68
N GLY A 26 25.31 7.58 -9.92
CA GLY A 26 24.94 8.90 -10.44
C GLY A 26 23.49 8.96 -10.99
N TRP A 27 22.62 8.08 -10.51
CA TRP A 27 21.21 8.08 -10.87
C TRP A 27 20.37 9.04 -10.02
N LEU A 28 20.83 9.32 -8.81
CA LEU A 28 20.23 10.29 -7.91
C LEU A 28 21.35 10.96 -7.07
N GLU A 29 21.00 12.01 -6.34
CA GLU A 29 21.84 12.61 -5.31
C GLU A 29 21.12 12.43 -3.96
N ALA A 30 21.69 11.60 -3.10
CA ALA A 30 21.22 11.40 -1.74
C ALA A 30 21.87 12.46 -0.84
N ARG A 31 21.08 13.39 -0.31
CA ARG A 31 21.58 14.44 0.57
C ARG A 31 21.33 14.09 2.03
N PRO A 32 22.40 13.84 2.81
CA PRO A 32 22.25 13.52 4.22
C PRO A 32 21.83 14.76 5.03
N VAL A 33 21.16 14.52 6.16
CA VAL A 33 20.89 15.57 7.15
C VAL A 33 22.23 16.10 7.70
N ARG A 34 22.39 17.42 7.76
CA ARG A 34 23.64 18.12 8.05
C ARG A 34 24.40 17.62 9.30
N TYR A 35 23.69 17.18 10.33
CA TYR A 35 24.28 16.68 11.58
C TYR A 35 24.01 15.20 11.85
N ARG A 36 23.41 14.50 10.89
CA ARG A 36 23.05 13.08 10.96
C ARG A 36 23.26 12.42 9.60
N PRO A 37 24.53 12.14 9.22
CA PRO A 37 24.86 11.71 7.85
C PRO A 37 24.28 10.33 7.47
N HIS A 38 23.75 9.58 8.43
CA HIS A 38 23.05 8.33 8.20
C HIS A 38 21.56 8.52 7.86
N LEU A 39 21.03 9.76 8.04
CA LEU A 39 19.66 10.12 7.62
C LEU A 39 19.70 10.94 6.34
N LEU A 40 18.77 10.65 5.44
CA LEU A 40 18.60 11.42 4.21
C LEU A 40 17.59 12.53 4.43
N ASP A 41 18.01 13.78 4.17
CA ASP A 41 17.13 14.95 4.15
C ASP A 41 16.32 14.99 2.86
N ARG A 42 16.99 14.67 1.75
CA ARG A 42 16.40 14.78 0.41
C ARG A 42 17.07 13.81 -0.55
N ILE A 43 16.25 13.25 -1.43
CA ILE A 43 16.69 12.58 -2.65
C ILE A 43 16.38 13.51 -3.82
N VAL A 44 17.39 13.85 -4.60
CA VAL A 44 17.27 14.69 -5.80
C VAL A 44 17.62 13.84 -7.00
N VAL A 45 16.77 13.83 -8.02
CA VAL A 45 17.12 13.27 -9.32
C VAL A 45 17.69 14.40 -10.17
N PRO A 46 19.00 14.41 -10.49
CA PRO A 46 19.58 15.40 -11.38
C PRO A 46 18.93 15.36 -12.76
N LEU A 47 18.85 16.50 -13.45
CA LEU A 47 18.27 16.55 -14.80
C LEU A 47 18.90 15.54 -15.77
N VAL A 48 20.21 15.33 -15.64
CA VAL A 48 20.94 14.34 -16.46
C VAL A 48 20.51 12.92 -16.12
N ALA A 49 20.32 12.64 -14.83
CA ALA A 49 19.82 11.33 -14.38
C ALA A 49 18.34 11.13 -14.74
N GLU A 50 17.53 12.21 -14.72
CA GLU A 50 16.13 12.14 -15.16
C GLU A 50 16.02 11.66 -16.62
N ALA A 51 16.87 12.14 -17.51
CA ALA A 51 16.90 11.68 -18.90
C ALA A 51 17.25 10.19 -18.98
N ARG A 52 18.24 9.73 -18.21
CA ARG A 52 18.64 8.30 -18.16
C ARG A 52 17.54 7.42 -17.57
N TRP A 53 16.87 7.89 -16.52
CA TRP A 53 15.70 7.21 -15.94
C TRP A 53 14.59 7.02 -16.98
N ARG A 54 14.25 8.11 -17.69
CA ARG A 54 13.23 8.07 -18.74
C ARG A 54 13.61 7.12 -19.86
N GLU A 55 14.88 7.12 -20.28
CA GLU A 55 15.40 6.19 -21.29
C GLU A 55 15.33 4.74 -20.81
N ALA A 56 15.81 4.45 -19.60
CA ALA A 56 15.82 3.09 -19.02
C ALA A 56 14.43 2.48 -18.91
N PHE A 57 13.42 3.31 -18.58
CA PHE A 57 12.01 2.88 -18.49
C PHE A 57 11.22 3.09 -19.79
N GLY A 58 11.88 3.52 -20.87
CA GLY A 58 11.23 3.78 -22.16
C GLY A 58 10.28 4.98 -22.13
N PHE A 59 10.59 6.00 -21.32
CA PHE A 59 9.84 7.26 -21.23
C PHE A 59 10.65 8.46 -21.73
N ALA A 60 11.71 8.24 -22.48
CA ALA A 60 12.44 9.32 -23.14
C ALA A 60 11.48 10.16 -24.00
N PRO A 61 11.65 11.51 -24.04
CA PRO A 61 10.86 12.31 -24.95
C PRO A 61 11.06 11.78 -26.37
N PRO A 62 10.00 11.73 -27.19
CA PRO A 62 10.11 11.24 -28.54
C PRO A 62 11.10 12.11 -29.33
N SER A 63 11.88 11.48 -30.20
CA SER A 63 12.70 12.20 -31.17
C SER A 63 11.82 13.10 -32.07
N ASP A 64 12.41 14.10 -32.72
CA ASP A 64 11.66 14.97 -33.65
C ASP A 64 10.91 14.16 -34.71
N GLN A 65 11.50 13.05 -35.17
CA GLN A 65 10.88 12.13 -36.13
C GLN A 65 9.68 11.40 -35.52
N GLU A 66 9.81 10.87 -34.31
CA GLU A 66 8.70 10.23 -33.60
C GLU A 66 7.60 11.22 -33.24
N ALA A 67 7.97 12.42 -32.79
CA ALA A 67 7.01 13.49 -32.49
C ALA A 67 6.18 13.88 -33.74
N ARG A 68 6.80 13.84 -34.93
CA ARG A 68 6.10 14.02 -36.19
C ARG A 68 5.18 12.85 -36.50
N LEU A 69 5.64 11.61 -36.38
CA LEU A 69 4.80 10.42 -36.53
C LEU A 69 3.59 10.44 -35.59
N ILE A 70 3.77 10.76 -34.31
CA ILE A 70 2.67 10.89 -33.34
C ILE A 70 1.64 11.93 -33.79
N ARG A 71 2.06 13.07 -34.31
CA ARG A 71 1.13 14.11 -34.79
C ARG A 71 0.36 13.73 -36.05
N GLU A 72 1.02 13.04 -36.99
CA GLU A 72 0.46 12.75 -38.29
C GLU A 72 -0.34 11.43 -38.35
N PHE A 73 -0.14 10.54 -37.34
CA PHE A 73 -0.81 9.24 -37.30
C PHE A 73 -2.34 9.38 -37.12
N PRO A 74 -3.16 8.58 -37.82
CA PRO A 74 -4.62 8.61 -37.75
C PRO A 74 -5.14 7.89 -36.48
N TRP A 75 -4.92 8.48 -35.30
CA TRP A 75 -5.34 7.89 -34.02
C TRP A 75 -6.84 7.60 -33.95
N CYS A 76 -7.22 6.49 -33.29
CA CYS A 76 -8.60 6.22 -32.89
C CYS A 76 -9.14 7.29 -31.95
N ALA A 77 -10.45 7.33 -31.74
CA ALA A 77 -11.11 8.36 -30.94
C ALA A 77 -10.53 8.48 -29.52
N GLU A 78 -10.21 7.36 -28.89
CA GLU A 78 -9.68 7.24 -27.54
C GLU A 78 -8.27 7.82 -27.40
N LEU A 79 -7.51 7.96 -28.49
CA LEU A 79 -6.12 8.40 -28.50
C LEU A 79 -5.89 9.71 -29.25
N THR A 80 -6.93 10.40 -29.71
CA THR A 80 -6.78 11.66 -30.48
C THR A 80 -6.00 12.74 -29.70
N PHE A 81 -6.12 12.74 -28.39
CA PHE A 81 -5.45 13.71 -27.52
C PHE A 81 -3.90 13.59 -27.52
N VAL A 82 -3.33 12.46 -27.96
CA VAL A 82 -1.87 12.28 -28.00
C VAL A 82 -1.20 13.19 -29.01
N ARG A 83 -1.94 13.74 -29.99
CA ARG A 83 -1.42 14.68 -30.99
C ARG A 83 -0.98 16.01 -30.36
N ASP A 84 -1.74 16.46 -29.36
CA ASP A 84 -1.57 17.77 -28.72
C ASP A 84 -0.94 17.69 -27.33
N ALA A 85 -0.92 16.46 -26.75
CA ALA A 85 -0.37 16.24 -25.43
C ALA A 85 1.14 15.99 -25.51
N ARG A 86 1.87 16.48 -24.51
CA ARG A 86 3.24 16.04 -24.25
C ARG A 86 3.19 14.63 -23.65
N VAL A 87 3.20 13.62 -24.49
CA VAL A 87 3.23 12.22 -24.10
C VAL A 87 4.64 11.70 -24.25
N SER A 88 5.25 11.26 -23.16
CA SER A 88 6.60 10.69 -23.15
C SER A 88 6.54 9.17 -23.26
N LEU A 89 5.94 8.67 -24.35
CA LEU A 89 5.86 7.24 -24.67
C LEU A 89 6.39 7.02 -26.09
N PRO A 90 7.07 5.89 -26.33
CA PRO A 90 7.45 5.49 -27.68
C PRO A 90 6.23 5.42 -28.60
N PHE A 91 6.43 5.82 -29.87
CA PHE A 91 5.37 5.73 -30.88
C PHE A 91 4.81 4.31 -30.99
N GLU A 92 5.65 3.30 -30.85
CA GLU A 92 5.24 1.89 -30.93
C GLU A 92 4.26 1.49 -29.82
N ASP A 93 4.44 1.99 -28.59
CA ASP A 93 3.49 1.71 -27.50
C ASP A 93 2.13 2.38 -27.75
N LEU A 94 2.16 3.62 -28.22
CA LEU A 94 0.93 4.32 -28.61
C LEU A 94 0.23 3.63 -29.79
N ARG A 95 1.00 3.11 -30.77
CA ARG A 95 0.46 2.35 -31.89
C ARG A 95 -0.20 1.05 -31.43
N ARG A 96 0.40 0.32 -30.50
CA ARG A 96 -0.18 -0.91 -29.92
C ARG A 96 -1.48 -0.64 -29.17
N LEU A 97 -1.57 0.48 -28.44
CA LEU A 97 -2.83 0.93 -27.84
C LEU A 97 -3.87 1.26 -28.91
N HIS A 98 -3.47 1.98 -29.98
CA HIS A 98 -4.35 2.25 -31.12
C HIS A 98 -4.89 0.95 -31.74
N ASP A 99 -4.01 -0.02 -32.04
CA ASP A 99 -4.38 -1.29 -32.63
C ASP A 99 -5.36 -2.06 -31.74
N PHE A 100 -5.19 -1.97 -30.41
CA PHE A 100 -6.13 -2.55 -29.45
C PHE A 100 -7.52 -1.91 -29.58
N PHE A 101 -7.63 -0.58 -29.63
CA PHE A 101 -8.90 0.13 -29.76
C PHE A 101 -9.52 -0.01 -31.16
N ALA A 102 -8.72 -0.02 -32.21
CA ALA A 102 -9.16 -0.16 -33.58
C ALA A 102 -9.64 -1.59 -33.94
N SER A 103 -9.27 -2.57 -33.12
CA SER A 103 -9.73 -3.96 -33.22
C SER A 103 -10.97 -4.21 -32.35
N ASP A 104 -11.16 -5.44 -31.93
CA ASP A 104 -12.21 -5.87 -30.99
C ASP A 104 -11.84 -5.63 -29.50
N GLY A 105 -10.73 -4.89 -29.23
CA GLY A 105 -10.21 -4.63 -27.90
C GLY A 105 -11.26 -4.17 -26.87
N PRO A 106 -12.09 -3.16 -27.16
CA PRO A 106 -13.15 -2.71 -26.27
C PRO A 106 -14.26 -3.73 -26.00
N ALA A 107 -14.46 -4.70 -26.88
CA ALA A 107 -15.42 -5.79 -26.73
C ALA A 107 -14.86 -7.00 -25.95
N ARG A 108 -13.56 -7.02 -25.68
CA ARG A 108 -12.91 -8.13 -24.97
C ARG A 108 -13.38 -8.24 -23.52
N ARG A 109 -13.12 -9.40 -22.92
CA ARG A 109 -13.39 -9.63 -21.50
C ARG A 109 -12.56 -8.71 -20.62
N LEU A 110 -13.12 -8.36 -19.47
CA LEU A 110 -12.41 -7.68 -18.41
C LEU A 110 -11.39 -8.66 -17.78
N VAL A 111 -10.11 -8.29 -17.72
CA VAL A 111 -9.03 -9.14 -17.24
C VAL A 111 -8.07 -8.37 -16.32
N PRO A 112 -7.23 -9.05 -15.52
CA PRO A 112 -6.16 -8.39 -14.76
C PRO A 112 -5.26 -7.53 -15.65
N ILE A 113 -4.78 -6.42 -15.10
CA ILE A 113 -3.94 -5.45 -15.82
C ILE A 113 -2.69 -6.10 -16.45
N LYS A 114 -2.04 -7.03 -15.75
CA LYS A 114 -0.86 -7.75 -16.25
C LYS A 114 -1.17 -8.64 -17.45
N GLU A 115 -2.33 -9.28 -17.46
CA GLU A 115 -2.77 -10.07 -18.61
C GLU A 115 -3.05 -9.17 -19.82
N ARG A 116 -3.69 -8.01 -19.59
CA ARG A 116 -3.93 -7.04 -20.65
C ARG A 116 -2.63 -6.42 -21.16
N SER A 117 -1.70 -6.11 -20.27
CA SER A 117 -0.38 -5.63 -20.64
C SER A 117 0.36 -6.59 -21.56
N LEU A 118 0.40 -7.87 -21.19
CA LEU A 118 1.00 -8.91 -22.03
C LEU A 118 0.34 -9.01 -23.41
N GLN A 119 -1.00 -8.92 -23.48
CA GLN A 119 -1.74 -8.97 -24.73
C GLN A 119 -1.44 -7.79 -25.65
N ILE A 120 -1.31 -6.58 -25.11
CA ILE A 120 -1.08 -5.36 -25.89
C ILE A 120 0.41 -5.19 -26.23
N PHE A 121 1.29 -5.37 -25.22
CA PHE A 121 2.70 -5.00 -25.33
C PHE A 121 3.66 -6.18 -25.47
N GLY A 122 3.22 -7.40 -25.16
CA GLY A 122 4.11 -8.56 -25.02
C GLY A 122 4.95 -8.53 -23.74
N ASP A 123 4.63 -7.62 -22.82
CA ASP A 123 5.29 -7.39 -21.50
C ASP A 123 4.22 -7.19 -20.45
N GLU A 124 4.19 -8.02 -19.42
CA GLU A 124 3.20 -8.01 -18.36
C GLU A 124 3.27 -6.80 -17.43
N LYS A 125 4.41 -6.09 -17.41
CA LYS A 125 4.65 -4.92 -16.55
C LYS A 125 4.50 -3.58 -17.27
N ARG A 126 4.44 -3.60 -18.60
CA ARG A 126 4.47 -2.36 -19.39
C ARG A 126 3.30 -1.43 -19.08
N LEU A 127 2.10 -1.99 -18.91
CA LEU A 127 0.90 -1.20 -18.62
C LEU A 127 0.93 -0.60 -17.21
N ASP A 128 1.50 -1.28 -16.21
CA ASP A 128 1.69 -0.73 -14.86
C ASP A 128 2.55 0.55 -14.92
N LEU A 129 3.62 0.54 -15.72
CA LEU A 129 4.47 1.72 -15.92
C LEU A 129 3.74 2.83 -16.67
N ILE A 130 2.96 2.49 -17.70
CA ILE A 130 2.22 3.46 -18.51
C ILE A 130 1.08 4.09 -17.71
N GLU A 131 0.40 3.35 -16.84
CA GLU A 131 -0.68 3.84 -15.99
C GLU A 131 -0.22 5.02 -15.10
N ALA A 132 1.01 4.97 -14.60
CA ALA A 132 1.59 6.05 -13.80
C ALA A 132 1.86 7.34 -14.60
N THR A 133 1.73 7.33 -15.94
CA THR A 133 2.03 8.47 -16.81
C THR A 133 0.85 9.42 -16.99
N THR A 134 1.12 10.52 -17.68
CA THR A 134 0.10 11.50 -18.06
C THR A 134 -0.97 10.95 -19.00
N LEU A 135 -0.79 9.74 -19.56
CA LEU A 135 -1.74 9.08 -20.45
C LEU A 135 -3.05 8.71 -19.71
N PHE A 136 -2.99 8.43 -18.42
CA PHE A 136 -4.12 8.05 -17.56
C PHE A 136 -4.63 9.17 -16.65
N ARG A 137 -4.27 10.42 -16.94
CA ARG A 137 -4.86 11.56 -16.22
C ARG A 137 -6.33 11.74 -16.58
N GLU A 138 -7.05 12.49 -15.72
CA GLU A 138 -8.46 12.82 -15.90
C GLU A 138 -8.76 13.32 -17.32
N GLY A 139 -9.83 12.80 -17.92
CA GLY A 139 -10.23 13.10 -19.29
C GLY A 139 -9.43 12.38 -20.39
N ARG A 140 -8.55 11.44 -20.05
CA ARG A 140 -7.77 10.63 -20.99
C ARG A 140 -8.13 9.15 -20.85
N LEU A 141 -7.14 8.25 -20.99
CA LEU A 141 -7.39 6.82 -20.87
C LEU A 141 -7.74 6.37 -19.46
N THR A 142 -8.52 5.30 -19.39
CA THR A 142 -8.85 4.58 -18.16
C THR A 142 -8.58 3.08 -18.32
N LEU A 143 -8.35 2.39 -17.22
CA LEU A 143 -8.20 0.93 -17.23
C LEU A 143 -9.48 0.23 -17.71
N GLU A 144 -10.64 0.83 -17.44
CA GLU A 144 -11.94 0.31 -17.90
C GLU A 144 -12.03 0.31 -19.42
N GLN A 145 -11.58 1.38 -20.10
CA GLN A 145 -11.52 1.44 -21.56
C GLN A 145 -10.59 0.36 -22.14
N LEU A 146 -9.49 0.06 -21.43
CA LEU A 146 -8.59 -1.06 -21.79
C LEU A 146 -9.15 -2.42 -21.35
N ARG A 147 -10.33 -2.47 -20.76
CA ARG A 147 -10.95 -3.72 -20.28
C ARG A 147 -10.04 -4.47 -19.32
N CYS A 148 -9.44 -3.76 -18.36
CA CYS A 148 -8.62 -4.37 -17.32
C CYS A 148 -8.80 -3.69 -15.95
N PHE A 149 -8.32 -4.39 -14.92
CA PHE A 149 -8.38 -3.95 -13.53
C PHE A 149 -7.11 -4.36 -12.78
N VAL A 150 -6.79 -3.61 -11.74
CA VAL A 150 -5.68 -3.93 -10.84
C VAL A 150 -6.14 -5.03 -9.87
N VAL A 151 -5.35 -6.08 -9.74
CA VAL A 151 -5.56 -7.15 -8.76
C VAL A 151 -4.72 -6.85 -7.54
N ALA A 152 -5.36 -6.72 -6.39
CA ALA A 152 -4.64 -6.64 -5.12
C ALA A 152 -4.00 -7.99 -4.78
N GLU A 153 -2.78 -7.98 -4.25
CA GLU A 153 -2.14 -9.21 -3.79
C GLU A 153 -2.97 -9.87 -2.67
N PRO A 154 -3.15 -11.19 -2.70
CA PRO A 154 -3.92 -11.89 -1.69
C PRO A 154 -3.30 -11.75 -0.31
N LEU A 155 -4.10 -11.40 0.69
CA LEU A 155 -3.75 -11.44 2.10
C LEU A 155 -4.16 -12.80 2.69
N GLY A 156 -3.35 -13.34 3.59
CA GLY A 156 -3.75 -14.48 4.40
C GLY A 156 -4.92 -14.08 5.31
N TRP A 157 -6.01 -14.83 5.29
CA TRP A 157 -7.14 -14.53 6.17
C TRP A 157 -7.91 -15.78 6.56
N ARG A 158 -8.67 -15.69 7.64
CA ARG A 158 -9.55 -16.74 8.13
C ARG A 158 -10.94 -16.16 8.41
N ARG A 159 -11.97 -16.82 7.89
CA ARG A 159 -13.36 -16.45 8.17
C ARG A 159 -13.68 -16.72 9.63
N GLY A 160 -14.36 -15.80 10.29
CA GLY A 160 -14.90 -16.00 11.65
C GLY A 160 -16.13 -16.89 11.65
N PRO A 161 -16.43 -17.52 12.81
CA PRO A 161 -17.59 -18.40 12.93
C PRO A 161 -18.95 -17.70 12.75
N GLN A 162 -19.02 -16.41 13.10
CA GLN A 162 -20.21 -15.57 12.94
C GLN A 162 -19.88 -14.36 12.07
N GLY A 163 -20.77 -14.02 11.12
CA GLY A 163 -20.51 -13.01 10.10
C GLY A 163 -20.83 -11.56 10.48
N ASN A 164 -21.00 -11.23 11.77
CA ASN A 164 -21.61 -9.95 12.18
C ASN A 164 -20.62 -8.94 12.80
N GLY A 165 -19.39 -9.33 13.08
CA GLY A 165 -18.39 -8.44 13.67
C GLY A 165 -17.53 -7.72 12.64
N PRO A 166 -16.61 -6.84 13.09
CA PRO A 166 -15.61 -6.21 12.24
C PRO A 166 -14.63 -7.23 11.66
N VAL A 167 -13.84 -6.78 10.68
CA VAL A 167 -12.63 -7.47 10.25
C VAL A 167 -11.49 -7.03 11.14
N LEU A 168 -10.71 -7.96 11.70
CA LEU A 168 -9.52 -7.66 12.47
C LEU A 168 -8.26 -7.99 11.65
N VAL A 169 -7.42 -6.99 11.45
CA VAL A 169 -6.09 -7.14 10.84
C VAL A 169 -5.06 -7.21 11.96
N LEU A 170 -4.23 -8.23 11.91
CA LEU A 170 -3.14 -8.48 12.87
C LEU A 170 -1.82 -8.48 12.12
N GLU A 171 -0.86 -7.71 12.61
CA GLU A 171 0.39 -7.50 11.88
C GLU A 171 1.23 -8.77 11.81
N ASN A 172 1.44 -9.46 12.96
CA ASN A 172 2.34 -10.60 13.07
C ASN A 172 1.58 -11.93 13.01
N ALA A 173 2.22 -12.95 12.41
CA ALA A 173 1.63 -14.27 12.19
C ALA A 173 1.28 -14.99 13.49
N ALA A 174 2.14 -14.88 14.53
CA ALA A 174 1.91 -15.52 15.82
C ALA A 174 0.66 -14.96 16.52
N THR A 175 0.54 -13.64 16.56
CA THR A 175 -0.63 -12.95 17.13
C THR A 175 -1.89 -13.24 16.30
N TRP A 176 -1.77 -13.29 14.98
CA TRP A 176 -2.88 -13.67 14.10
C TRP A 176 -3.41 -15.09 14.41
N ASP A 177 -2.53 -16.08 14.57
CA ASP A 177 -2.95 -17.45 14.93
C ASP A 177 -3.62 -17.49 16.30
N SER A 178 -3.04 -16.80 17.30
CA SER A 178 -3.60 -16.71 18.65
C SER A 178 -5.02 -16.11 18.64
N PHE A 179 -5.23 -15.03 17.89
CA PHE A 179 -6.55 -14.40 17.74
C PHE A 179 -7.52 -15.24 16.92
N CYS A 180 -7.06 -16.01 15.93
CA CYS A 180 -7.91 -16.94 15.21
C CYS A 180 -8.51 -18.00 16.17
N ARG A 181 -7.69 -18.63 17.00
CA ARG A 181 -8.14 -19.61 18.01
C ARG A 181 -9.07 -18.98 19.06
N TRP A 182 -8.74 -17.76 19.49
CA TRP A 182 -9.59 -17.02 20.40
C TRP A 182 -10.96 -16.68 19.78
N ASN A 183 -10.98 -16.27 18.51
CA ASN A 183 -12.21 -15.92 17.80
C ASN A 183 -13.11 -17.14 17.51
N GLU A 184 -12.56 -18.34 17.39
CA GLU A 184 -13.35 -19.59 17.28
C GLU A 184 -14.29 -19.78 18.48
N ARG A 185 -13.86 -19.31 19.67
CA ARG A 185 -14.63 -19.39 20.92
C ARG A 185 -15.51 -18.19 21.17
N THR A 186 -15.05 -17.00 20.77
CA THR A 186 -15.68 -15.73 21.12
C THR A 186 -16.58 -15.15 20.05
N CYS A 187 -16.41 -15.60 18.79
CA CYS A 187 -17.20 -15.21 17.61
C CYS A 187 -17.30 -13.68 17.39
N ARG A 188 -16.23 -12.93 17.73
CA ARG A 188 -16.26 -11.45 17.73
C ARG A 188 -16.03 -10.85 16.36
N PHE A 189 -15.18 -11.47 15.54
CA PHE A 189 -14.77 -10.94 14.24
C PHE A 189 -15.34 -11.79 13.12
N SER A 190 -15.84 -11.14 12.07
CA SER A 190 -16.31 -11.82 10.85
C SER A 190 -15.15 -12.36 10.01
N ALA A 191 -13.97 -11.75 10.11
CA ALA A 191 -12.73 -12.25 9.51
C ALA A 191 -11.51 -11.76 10.30
N LEU A 192 -10.45 -12.55 10.28
CA LEU A 192 -9.13 -12.19 10.80
C LEU A 192 -8.12 -12.24 9.66
N VAL A 193 -7.43 -11.14 9.45
CA VAL A 193 -6.49 -10.94 8.34
C VAL A 193 -5.06 -10.89 8.89
N TYR A 194 -4.16 -11.64 8.27
CA TYR A 194 -2.74 -11.51 8.51
C TYR A 194 -2.19 -10.37 7.67
N GLY A 195 -1.77 -9.29 8.34
CA GLY A 195 -1.29 -8.07 7.70
C GLY A 195 0.11 -8.21 7.10
N GLY A 196 1.04 -8.84 7.83
CA GLY A 196 2.42 -9.00 7.36
C GLY A 196 3.15 -7.67 7.17
N GLY A 197 3.00 -6.74 8.11
CA GLY A 197 3.66 -5.44 8.05
C GLY A 197 3.18 -4.58 6.87
N ASN A 198 4.12 -4.02 6.12
CA ASN A 198 3.85 -3.15 4.96
C ASN A 198 2.95 -3.79 3.90
N ARG A 199 2.97 -5.13 3.79
CA ARG A 199 2.13 -5.87 2.85
C ARG A 199 0.64 -5.53 2.99
N PHE A 200 0.16 -5.29 4.22
CA PHE A 200 -1.24 -4.89 4.43
C PHE A 200 -1.56 -3.57 3.71
N ALA A 201 -0.70 -2.56 3.86
CA ALA A 201 -0.92 -1.27 3.21
C ALA A 201 -0.86 -1.39 1.67
N ASP A 202 0.00 -2.27 1.15
CA ASP A 202 0.15 -2.47 -0.30
C ASP A 202 -1.00 -3.29 -0.89
N SER A 203 -1.56 -4.21 -0.11
CA SER A 203 -2.61 -5.13 -0.54
C SER A 203 -4.00 -4.80 0.03
N VAL A 204 -4.21 -3.59 0.57
CA VAL A 204 -5.48 -3.20 1.21
C VAL A 204 -6.70 -3.40 0.31
N GLY A 205 -6.55 -3.28 -1.00
CA GLY A 205 -7.60 -3.56 -1.99
C GLY A 205 -8.18 -4.97 -1.90
N PHE A 206 -7.42 -5.94 -1.37
CA PHE A 206 -7.91 -7.31 -1.17
C PHE A 206 -9.04 -7.42 -0.13
N LEU A 207 -9.23 -6.41 0.72
CA LEU A 207 -10.39 -6.35 1.61
C LEU A 207 -11.72 -6.40 0.86
N ALA A 208 -11.78 -5.93 -0.38
CA ALA A 208 -13.00 -6.04 -1.21
C ALA A 208 -13.41 -7.51 -1.43
N GLU A 209 -12.45 -8.39 -1.68
CA GLU A 209 -12.68 -9.83 -1.82
C GLU A 209 -13.15 -10.44 -0.51
N ILE A 210 -12.49 -10.10 0.60
CA ILE A 210 -12.90 -10.56 1.93
C ILE A 210 -14.33 -10.14 2.24
N PHE A 211 -14.68 -8.86 1.99
CA PHE A 211 -16.03 -8.35 2.22
C PHE A 211 -17.08 -9.06 1.36
N ARG A 212 -16.76 -9.32 0.11
CA ARG A 212 -17.63 -10.09 -0.78
C ARG A 212 -17.91 -11.50 -0.23
N GLU A 213 -16.87 -12.16 0.29
CA GLU A 213 -17.02 -13.51 0.83
C GLU A 213 -17.75 -13.56 2.17
N ILE A 214 -17.55 -12.58 3.06
CA ILE A 214 -18.25 -12.54 4.35
C ILE A 214 -19.67 -11.94 4.27
N GLY A 215 -20.09 -11.47 3.11
CA GLY A 215 -21.45 -10.98 2.89
C GLY A 215 -21.65 -9.50 3.16
N GLY A 216 -20.65 -8.66 2.86
CA GLY A 216 -20.74 -7.20 2.88
C GLY A 216 -19.60 -6.52 3.60
N ALA A 217 -19.45 -5.22 3.37
CA ALA A 217 -18.41 -4.41 4.03
C ALA A 217 -18.61 -4.37 5.54
N ARG A 218 -17.52 -4.37 6.26
CA ARG A 218 -17.46 -4.27 7.72
C ARG A 218 -16.45 -3.19 8.10
N SER A 219 -16.52 -2.68 9.33
CA SER A 219 -15.43 -1.89 9.88
C SER A 219 -14.15 -2.73 9.97
N VAL A 220 -13.00 -2.08 9.79
CA VAL A 220 -11.69 -2.72 9.84
C VAL A 220 -10.97 -2.26 11.09
N ARG A 221 -10.64 -3.20 11.95
CA ARG A 221 -9.80 -2.99 13.13
C ARG A 221 -8.39 -3.47 12.84
N TYR A 222 -7.41 -2.77 13.39
CA TYR A 222 -6.01 -3.12 13.25
C TYR A 222 -5.36 -3.21 14.63
N PHE A 223 -4.56 -4.25 14.83
CA PHE A 223 -3.70 -4.41 15.98
C PHE A 223 -2.32 -4.90 15.52
N GLY A 224 -1.31 -4.12 15.81
CA GLY A 224 0.08 -4.36 15.47
C GLY A 224 1.01 -3.97 16.62
N ASP A 225 2.29 -4.01 16.39
CA ASP A 225 3.28 -3.51 17.33
C ASP A 225 3.01 -2.04 17.66
N LEU A 226 3.21 -1.65 18.90
CA LEU A 226 3.21 -0.25 19.27
C LEU A 226 4.61 0.32 18.97
N ASP A 227 4.86 0.63 17.73
CA ASP A 227 6.05 1.30 17.22
C ASP A 227 5.69 2.23 16.05
N VAL A 228 6.69 2.92 15.49
CA VAL A 228 6.45 3.89 14.42
C VAL A 228 5.93 3.20 13.15
N ALA A 229 6.43 2.02 12.82
CA ALA A 229 5.98 1.25 11.65
C ALA A 229 4.55 0.75 11.84
N GLY A 230 4.24 0.12 12.98
CA GLY A 230 2.91 -0.38 13.33
C GLY A 230 1.84 0.70 13.36
N LEU A 231 2.22 1.98 13.66
CA LEU A 231 1.34 3.13 13.53
C LEU A 231 1.15 3.55 12.06
N ARG A 232 2.22 3.63 11.27
CA ARG A 232 2.17 4.16 9.91
C ARG A 232 1.56 3.21 8.89
N ILE A 233 1.67 1.89 9.10
CA ILE A 233 1.07 0.89 8.23
C ILE A 233 -0.44 1.09 8.07
N PRO A 234 -1.26 1.11 9.15
CA PRO A 234 -2.71 1.30 9.02
C PRO A 234 -3.09 2.70 8.53
N LEU A 235 -2.30 3.74 8.82
CA LEU A 235 -2.52 5.08 8.28
C LEU A 235 -2.38 5.09 6.75
N ARG A 236 -1.31 4.49 6.22
CA ARG A 236 -1.10 4.35 4.76
C ARG A 236 -2.18 3.48 4.12
N ALA A 237 -2.52 2.36 4.76
CA ALA A 237 -3.60 1.49 4.30
C ALA A 237 -4.92 2.25 4.18
N SER A 238 -5.24 3.10 5.18
CA SER A 238 -6.48 3.89 5.18
C SER A 238 -6.53 4.92 4.04
N VAL A 239 -5.41 5.59 3.75
CA VAL A 239 -5.32 6.51 2.60
C VAL A 239 -5.56 5.78 1.28
N ARG A 240 -4.99 4.58 1.11
CA ARG A 240 -5.18 3.77 -0.11
C ARG A 240 -6.60 3.21 -0.19
N ALA A 241 -7.15 2.72 0.92
CA ALA A 241 -8.52 2.21 1.01
C ALA A 241 -9.55 3.26 0.57
N ALA A 242 -9.38 4.50 1.02
CA ALA A 242 -10.28 5.60 0.67
C ALA A 242 -10.35 5.86 -0.86
N ARG A 243 -9.26 5.64 -1.59
CA ARG A 243 -9.23 5.78 -3.05
C ARG A 243 -10.10 4.77 -3.79
N THR A 244 -10.39 3.64 -3.17
CA THR A 244 -11.19 2.54 -3.73
C THR A 244 -12.54 2.39 -3.04
N GLY A 245 -12.93 3.35 -2.18
CA GLY A 245 -14.19 3.31 -1.43
C GLY A 245 -14.25 2.25 -0.33
N LEU A 246 -13.09 1.71 0.07
CA LEU A 246 -13.00 0.77 1.18
C LEU A 246 -12.87 1.51 2.53
N PRO A 247 -13.34 0.92 3.64
CA PRO A 247 -13.17 1.50 4.95
C PRO A 247 -11.70 1.53 5.36
N GLY A 248 -11.30 2.61 6.04
CA GLY A 248 -9.98 2.73 6.63
C GLY A 248 -9.81 1.80 7.83
N ALA A 249 -8.56 1.48 8.14
CA ALA A 249 -8.19 0.70 9.32
C ALA A 249 -8.15 1.60 10.57
N VAL A 250 -8.92 1.24 11.59
CA VAL A 250 -8.98 1.94 12.87
C VAL A 250 -8.29 1.10 13.94
N ALA A 251 -7.63 1.74 14.90
CA ALA A 251 -6.99 1.03 16.00
C ALA A 251 -7.98 0.14 16.76
N TYR A 252 -7.59 -1.09 17.08
CA TYR A 252 -8.36 -1.87 18.05
C TYR A 252 -8.00 -1.41 19.46
N HIS A 253 -8.69 -0.35 19.90
CA HIS A 253 -8.36 0.40 21.12
C HIS A 253 -8.27 -0.48 22.37
N ALA A 254 -9.13 -1.48 22.50
CA ALA A 254 -9.11 -2.39 23.63
C ALA A 254 -7.78 -3.17 23.76
N CYS A 255 -7.22 -3.64 22.66
CA CYS A 255 -5.92 -4.33 22.65
C CYS A 255 -4.78 -3.38 22.98
N TYR A 256 -4.76 -2.19 22.38
CA TYR A 256 -3.73 -1.19 22.70
C TYR A 256 -3.83 -0.69 24.12
N ARG A 257 -5.04 -0.51 24.67
CA ARG A 257 -5.27 -0.18 26.08
C ARG A 257 -4.69 -1.26 27.00
N TRP A 258 -4.98 -2.52 26.69
CA TRP A 258 -4.43 -3.64 27.46
C TRP A 258 -2.91 -3.65 27.40
N LEU A 259 -2.32 -3.53 26.20
CA LEU A 259 -0.88 -3.51 25.97
C LEU A 259 -0.19 -2.41 26.78
N LEU A 260 -0.70 -1.18 26.71
CA LEU A 260 -0.17 -0.03 27.41
C LEU A 260 -0.31 -0.12 28.94
N ARG A 261 -1.36 -0.76 29.45
CA ARG A 261 -1.56 -0.92 30.90
C ARG A 261 -0.76 -2.07 31.49
N THR A 262 -0.61 -3.15 30.74
CA THR A 262 -0.08 -4.42 31.28
C THR A 262 1.38 -4.65 30.91
N ALA A 263 1.86 -4.09 29.81
CA ALA A 263 3.21 -4.34 29.31
C ALA A 263 4.07 -3.07 29.21
N ALA A 264 3.62 -1.91 29.69
CA ALA A 264 4.36 -0.65 29.54
C ALA A 264 5.78 -0.69 30.14
N ASP A 265 5.97 -1.39 31.23
CA ASP A 265 7.25 -1.62 31.90
C ASP A 265 8.18 -2.56 31.13
N ARG A 266 7.66 -3.28 30.12
CA ARG A 266 8.39 -4.18 29.23
C ARG A 266 8.73 -3.53 27.88
N SER A 267 8.51 -2.22 27.75
CA SER A 267 8.88 -1.49 26.56
C SER A 267 10.39 -1.55 26.35
N VAL A 268 10.81 -1.78 25.10
CA VAL A 268 12.22 -1.85 24.72
C VAL A 268 12.56 -0.67 23.82
N SER A 269 13.80 -0.19 23.95
CA SER A 269 14.30 0.84 23.04
C SER A 269 14.40 0.28 21.64
N THR A 270 14.10 1.08 20.64
CA THR A 270 14.26 0.74 19.25
C THR A 270 15.48 1.45 18.68
N ASP A 271 16.19 0.80 17.76
CA ASP A 271 17.26 1.43 16.99
C ASP A 271 16.70 2.31 15.85
N SER A 272 15.39 2.43 15.74
CA SER A 272 14.73 3.26 14.74
C SER A 272 14.94 4.74 15.08
N GLU A 273 15.56 5.46 14.18
CA GLU A 273 15.73 6.92 14.27
C GLU A 273 14.50 7.69 13.77
N GLU A 274 13.45 6.99 13.35
CA GLU A 274 12.22 7.63 12.89
C GLU A 274 11.48 8.27 14.05
N ALA A 275 11.36 9.60 14.00
CA ALA A 275 10.55 10.34 14.94
C ALA A 275 9.06 10.18 14.60
N VAL A 276 8.27 9.83 15.59
CA VAL A 276 6.82 9.90 15.51
C VAL A 276 6.39 11.36 15.73
N ARG A 277 5.30 11.79 15.08
CA ARG A 277 4.67 13.08 15.39
C ARG A 277 3.50 12.87 16.34
N ARG A 278 3.24 13.89 17.16
CA ARG A 278 2.15 13.81 18.15
C ARG A 278 0.78 13.57 17.49
N ASP A 279 0.53 14.25 16.38
CA ASP A 279 -0.72 14.14 15.62
C ASP A 279 -0.92 12.75 14.96
N GLU A 280 0.16 12.03 14.62
CA GLU A 280 0.04 10.65 14.16
C GLU A 280 -0.54 9.73 15.27
N CYS A 281 -0.23 10.01 16.54
CA CYS A 281 -0.72 9.22 17.66
C CYS A 281 -2.23 9.37 17.92
N ASP A 282 -2.88 10.41 17.37
CA ASP A 282 -4.33 10.58 17.48
C ASP A 282 -5.11 9.39 16.89
N TRP A 283 -4.47 8.62 15.99
CA TRP A 283 -5.01 7.37 15.48
C TRP A 283 -5.30 6.32 16.58
N PHE A 284 -4.58 6.34 17.71
CA PHE A 284 -4.82 5.46 18.85
C PHE A 284 -6.03 5.89 19.69
N GLY A 285 -6.70 7.00 19.35
CA GLY A 285 -7.89 7.49 20.06
C GLY A 285 -7.60 7.77 21.54
N GLU A 286 -8.38 7.19 22.45
CA GLU A 286 -8.22 7.35 23.89
C GLU A 286 -6.86 6.89 24.44
N ASN A 287 -6.11 6.10 23.69
CA ASN A 287 -4.77 5.64 24.05
C ASN A 287 -3.66 6.56 23.52
N ALA A 288 -3.99 7.66 22.83
CA ALA A 288 -3.04 8.52 22.13
C ALA A 288 -1.92 9.06 23.02
N ASP A 289 -2.25 9.55 24.23
CA ASP A 289 -1.26 10.10 25.16
C ASP A 289 -0.30 9.04 25.69
N ALA A 290 -0.85 7.86 26.03
CA ALA A 290 -0.03 6.74 26.51
C ALA A 290 0.86 6.17 25.41
N ALA A 291 0.35 6.06 24.19
CA ALA A 291 1.13 5.64 23.02
C ALA A 291 2.25 6.64 22.71
N TRP A 292 1.94 7.94 22.72
CA TRP A 292 2.93 9.01 22.58
C TRP A 292 4.04 8.92 23.62
N ALA A 293 3.68 8.66 24.89
CA ALA A 293 4.66 8.55 25.97
C ALA A 293 5.68 7.41 25.76
N VAL A 294 5.29 6.34 25.08
CA VAL A 294 6.17 5.24 24.70
C VAL A 294 7.00 5.61 23.46
N LEU A 295 6.32 6.00 22.37
CA LEU A 295 6.92 6.21 21.05
C LEU A 295 7.89 7.41 21.01
N SER A 296 7.56 8.51 21.73
CA SER A 296 8.42 9.71 21.78
C SER A 296 9.77 9.49 22.48
N ARG A 297 9.89 8.41 23.26
CA ARG A 297 11.16 8.00 23.89
C ARG A 297 11.98 7.05 23.01
N GLY A 298 11.50 6.73 21.80
CA GLY A 298 12.11 5.70 20.96
C GLY A 298 11.91 4.29 21.50
N HIS A 299 10.84 4.05 22.23
CA HIS A 299 10.48 2.73 22.76
C HIS A 299 9.38 2.09 21.91
N ARG A 300 9.27 0.76 22.01
CA ARG A 300 8.22 -0.03 21.39
C ARG A 300 7.65 -1.06 22.36
N LEU A 301 6.43 -1.53 22.07
CA LEU A 301 5.81 -2.69 22.73
C LEU A 301 5.36 -3.68 21.67
N ALA A 302 5.83 -4.91 21.78
CA ALA A 302 5.46 -5.98 20.86
C ALA A 302 4.01 -6.43 21.11
N GLN A 303 3.24 -6.61 20.04
CA GLN A 303 1.87 -7.11 20.12
C GLN A 303 1.77 -8.51 20.72
N GLU A 304 2.85 -9.31 20.66
CA GLU A 304 2.95 -10.66 21.22
C GLU A 304 2.82 -10.72 22.73
N HIS A 305 2.90 -9.58 23.45
CA HIS A 305 2.51 -9.56 24.85
C HIS A 305 1.05 -10.01 25.07
N LEU A 306 0.19 -9.79 24.07
CA LEU A 306 -1.18 -10.29 24.04
C LEU A 306 -1.19 -11.66 23.29
N ASN A 307 -0.66 -12.67 23.97
CA ASN A 307 -0.45 -14.01 23.42
C ASN A 307 -1.62 -14.97 23.70
N THR A 308 -1.46 -16.24 23.28
CA THR A 308 -2.46 -17.29 23.45
C THR A 308 -2.84 -17.52 24.91
N GLU A 309 -1.88 -17.49 25.85
CA GLU A 309 -2.13 -17.71 27.30
C GLU A 309 -2.97 -16.58 27.85
N VAL A 310 -2.58 -15.32 27.58
CA VAL A 310 -3.33 -14.14 27.98
C VAL A 310 -4.76 -14.17 27.43
N LEU A 311 -4.92 -14.48 26.14
CA LEU A 311 -6.23 -14.56 25.48
C LEU A 311 -7.09 -15.73 26.02
N ALA A 312 -6.46 -16.81 26.52
CA ALA A 312 -7.17 -17.93 27.14
C ALA A 312 -7.77 -17.55 28.49
N ASP A 313 -7.03 -16.77 29.28
CA ASP A 313 -7.37 -16.43 30.66
C ASP A 313 -8.21 -15.14 30.76
N CYS A 314 -8.20 -14.30 29.70
CA CYS A 314 -9.00 -13.08 29.70
C CYS A 314 -10.48 -13.35 29.42
N ASP A 315 -11.34 -12.74 30.24
CA ASP A 315 -12.76 -12.61 29.91
C ASP A 315 -12.87 -11.90 28.54
N PRO A 316 -13.64 -12.46 27.58
CA PRO A 316 -13.92 -11.80 26.31
C PRO A 316 -14.40 -10.33 26.47
N ALA A 317 -15.05 -9.98 27.58
CA ALA A 317 -15.44 -8.61 27.88
C ALA A 317 -14.25 -7.66 28.09
N THR A 318 -13.04 -8.16 28.35
CA THR A 318 -11.81 -7.36 28.46
C THR A 318 -11.48 -6.65 27.13
N PHE A 319 -11.89 -7.24 26.01
CA PHE A 319 -11.70 -6.70 24.66
C PHE A 319 -13.06 -6.39 24.01
N PRO A 320 -13.79 -5.35 24.49
CA PRO A 320 -15.08 -5.01 23.93
C PRO A 320 -14.96 -4.57 22.48
N LEU A 321 -15.95 -4.92 21.67
CA LEU A 321 -16.20 -4.24 20.41
C LEU A 321 -16.82 -2.88 20.72
N GLU A 322 -16.36 -1.85 20.05
CA GLU A 322 -16.86 -0.49 20.26
C GLU A 322 -18.15 -0.25 19.45
N GLY A 323 -18.96 0.74 19.86
CA GLY A 323 -20.32 0.92 19.36
C GLY A 323 -20.51 0.96 17.84
N SER A 324 -19.52 1.39 17.06
CA SER A 324 -19.53 1.34 15.59
C SER A 324 -19.30 -0.06 14.99
N ASP A 325 -18.96 -1.05 15.81
CA ASP A 325 -18.64 -2.42 15.39
C ASP A 325 -19.85 -3.37 15.48
N LEU A 326 -20.96 -2.87 16.02
CA LEU A 326 -22.14 -3.68 16.30
C LEU A 326 -23.22 -3.62 15.20
N PHE A 327 -22.91 -2.98 14.04
CA PHE A 327 -23.86 -2.83 12.91
C PHE A 327 -23.27 -3.28 11.59
#